data_a109068759f45bf144729cc9989da881
#
_entry.id   a109068759f45bf144729cc9989da881
#
_cell.length_a   1.000
_cell.length_b   1.000
_cell.length_c   1.000
_cell.angle_alpha   90.00
_cell.angle_beta   90.00
_cell.angle_gamma   90.00
#
_symmetry.space_group_name_H-M   'P 1'
#
loop_
_entity.id
_entity.type
_entity.pdbx_description
1 polymer ?
#
loop_
_entity_poly.entity_id
_entity_poly.type
_entity_poly.pdbx_seq_one_letter_code
_entity_poly.pdbx_strand_id
1 'polypeptide(L)'
;MASIRDLQGCAEHHLDHYMSQLSTRSFLTYDIQGDPKVFAPADALAPTFLAARVNQIAIKNLFCDDSDSEYVKLRKNIEALLHLVAVTPSETGDTDFLASEPSEVWSQVRACFDLAYRGRAKHIRVVMLSKMLHRKLPDLIPIIDSEVTAFYGVGSQNPYPFFENLRGDIHHNLPWLLELRGQRTTPDGRRLSLLRLADIVIWEHRVTKCQHPHGPSAVCGYPRDCRFCYRGTGS
;
A
#
# COMPACT_ATOMS: atom_id res chain seq x y z
N MET A 1 -19.89 -6.74 -3.98
CA MET A 1 -18.60 -6.05 -3.94
C MET A 1 -17.56 -7.11 -3.62
N ALA A 2 -16.42 -7.14 -4.30
CA ALA A 2 -15.36 -8.08 -3.96
C ALA A 2 -14.83 -7.79 -2.55
N SER A 3 -14.48 -8.83 -1.82
CA SER A 3 -13.90 -8.74 -0.48
C SER A 3 -12.59 -9.52 -0.43
N ILE A 4 -11.62 -9.04 0.34
CA ILE A 4 -10.36 -9.76 0.57
C ILE A 4 -10.60 -11.15 1.17
N ARG A 5 -11.73 -11.35 1.85
CA ARG A 5 -12.17 -12.64 2.37
C ARG A 5 -12.40 -13.67 1.27
N ASP A 6 -12.79 -13.24 0.08
CA ASP A 6 -12.95 -14.11 -1.08
C ASP A 6 -11.63 -14.77 -1.49
N LEU A 7 -10.50 -14.20 -1.08
CA LEU A 7 -9.15 -14.69 -1.36
C LEU A 7 -8.61 -15.63 -0.27
N GLN A 8 -9.38 -15.94 0.77
CA GLN A 8 -8.92 -16.72 1.93
C GLN A 8 -8.24 -18.04 1.53
N GLY A 9 -8.78 -18.74 0.54
CA GLY A 9 -8.25 -20.03 0.10
C GLY A 9 -6.87 -19.98 -0.56
N CYS A 10 -6.41 -18.80 -1.01
CA CYS A 10 -5.12 -18.62 -1.70
C CYS A 10 -4.23 -17.54 -1.06
N ALA A 11 -4.70 -16.81 -0.05
CA ALA A 11 -4.02 -15.66 0.49
C ALA A 11 -2.65 -15.99 1.10
N GLU A 12 -2.55 -17.09 1.85
CA GLU A 12 -1.28 -17.55 2.44
C GLU A 12 -0.25 -17.86 1.35
N HIS A 13 -0.68 -18.58 0.32
CA HIS A 13 0.18 -18.88 -0.82
C HIS A 13 0.63 -17.60 -1.56
N HIS A 14 -0.26 -16.64 -1.77
CA HIS A 14 0.09 -15.36 -2.40
C HIS A 14 1.15 -14.62 -1.57
N LEU A 15 1.00 -14.59 -0.26
CA LEU A 15 2.00 -14.00 0.63
C LEU A 15 3.32 -14.73 0.57
N ASP A 16 3.31 -16.06 0.67
CA ASP A 16 4.53 -16.87 0.65
C ASP A 16 5.24 -16.77 -0.70
N HIS A 17 4.47 -16.78 -1.80
CA HIS A 17 5.02 -16.56 -3.14
C HIS A 17 5.67 -15.17 -3.24
N TYR A 18 4.99 -14.12 -2.81
CA TYR A 18 5.54 -12.77 -2.80
C TYR A 18 6.82 -12.69 -1.96
N MET A 19 6.79 -13.22 -0.75
CA MET A 19 7.89 -13.19 0.20
C MET A 19 9.08 -14.07 -0.21
N SER A 20 8.85 -15.21 -0.89
CA SER A 20 9.91 -16.11 -1.36
C SER A 20 10.74 -15.52 -2.50
N GLN A 21 10.22 -14.56 -3.23
CA GLN A 21 10.92 -13.88 -4.34
C GLN A 21 11.80 -12.71 -3.88
N LEU A 22 12.17 -12.72 -2.60
CA LEU A 22 12.93 -11.68 -1.92
C LEU A 22 14.22 -11.26 -2.63
N SER A 23 14.91 -12.17 -3.29
CA SER A 23 16.19 -11.87 -3.92
C SER A 23 16.12 -11.23 -5.30
N THR A 24 14.94 -11.24 -5.94
CA THR A 24 14.82 -10.85 -7.35
C THR A 24 13.88 -9.67 -7.61
N ARG A 25 13.08 -9.24 -6.59
CA ARG A 25 12.12 -8.17 -6.78
C ARG A 25 12.54 -6.88 -6.07
N SER A 26 12.54 -5.80 -6.83
CA SER A 26 12.75 -4.43 -6.34
C SER A 26 11.71 -3.99 -5.27
N PHE A 27 10.61 -4.71 -5.15
CA PHE A 27 9.55 -4.48 -4.18
C PHE A 27 10.03 -4.51 -2.72
N LEU A 28 11.05 -5.32 -2.43
CA LEU A 28 11.60 -5.45 -1.08
C LEU A 28 12.41 -4.24 -0.67
N THR A 29 13.13 -3.65 -1.63
CA THR A 29 13.81 -2.37 -1.40
C THR A 29 12.79 -1.27 -1.10
N TYR A 30 11.59 -1.37 -1.70
CA TYR A 30 10.49 -0.45 -1.37
C TYR A 30 10.05 -0.58 0.10
N ASP A 31 9.95 -1.78 0.62
CA ASP A 31 9.47 -2.05 1.97
C ASP A 31 10.49 -1.70 3.08
N ILE A 32 11.72 -1.26 2.74
CA ILE A 32 12.67 -0.69 3.69
C ILE A 32 12.31 0.77 3.94
N GLN A 33 11.90 1.10 5.16
CA GLN A 33 11.29 2.40 5.46
C GLN A 33 12.26 3.59 5.45
N GLY A 34 13.49 3.41 5.90
CA GLY A 34 14.39 4.52 6.21
C GLY A 34 13.96 5.28 7.49
N ASP A 35 14.34 6.55 7.63
CA ASP A 35 13.89 7.37 8.77
C ASP A 35 12.38 7.69 8.66
N PRO A 36 11.53 7.24 9.59
CA PRO A 36 10.09 7.45 9.51
C PRO A 36 9.67 8.92 9.67
N LYS A 37 10.53 9.76 10.28
CA LYS A 37 10.22 11.16 10.58
C LYS A 37 10.62 12.13 9.46
N VAL A 38 11.43 11.67 8.51
CA VAL A 38 11.99 12.54 7.47
C VAL A 38 11.46 12.10 6.09
N PHE A 39 10.93 13.05 5.34
CA PHE A 39 10.61 12.86 3.94
C PHE A 39 11.78 13.30 3.07
N ALA A 40 12.50 12.34 2.50
CA ALA A 40 13.71 12.55 1.71
C ALA A 40 13.49 12.28 0.20
N PRO A 41 14.38 12.75 -0.69
CA PRO A 41 14.33 12.44 -2.13
C PRO A 41 14.26 10.93 -2.42
N ALA A 42 14.90 10.09 -1.62
CA ALA A 42 14.83 8.64 -1.74
C ALA A 42 13.41 8.09 -1.56
N ASP A 43 12.60 8.71 -0.69
CA ASP A 43 11.21 8.30 -0.47
C ASP A 43 10.33 8.66 -1.67
N ALA A 44 10.60 9.81 -2.29
CA ALA A 44 9.90 10.25 -3.48
C ALA A 44 10.28 9.43 -4.73
N LEU A 45 11.45 8.79 -4.74
CA LEU A 45 11.88 7.87 -5.79
C LEU A 45 11.42 6.42 -5.55
N ALA A 46 11.14 6.05 -4.32
CA ALA A 46 10.77 4.68 -3.95
C ALA A 46 9.58 4.08 -4.73
N PRO A 47 8.57 4.85 -5.20
CA PRO A 47 7.51 4.32 -6.05
C PRO A 47 8.02 3.60 -7.31
N THR A 48 9.23 3.89 -7.80
CA THR A 48 9.84 3.19 -8.95
C THR A 48 10.03 1.70 -8.68
N PHE A 49 10.28 1.32 -7.43
CA PHE A 49 10.39 -0.10 -7.03
C PHE A 49 9.04 -0.85 -7.12
N LEU A 50 7.93 -0.13 -7.14
CA LEU A 50 6.59 -0.66 -7.39
C LEU A 50 6.09 -0.32 -8.81
N ALA A 51 7.01 -0.26 -9.77
CA ALA A 51 6.74 -0.01 -11.19
C ALA A 51 5.99 1.31 -11.49
N ALA A 52 5.97 2.27 -10.56
CA ALA A 52 5.40 3.58 -10.83
C ALA A 52 6.38 4.44 -11.64
N ARG A 53 5.84 5.14 -12.64
CA ARG A 53 6.64 6.12 -13.41
C ARG A 53 6.84 7.38 -12.59
N VAL A 54 8.09 7.71 -12.31
CA VAL A 54 8.49 8.90 -11.56
C VAL A 54 9.04 9.96 -12.52
N ASN A 55 8.50 11.16 -12.43
CA ASN A 55 9.02 12.31 -13.19
C ASN A 55 10.12 12.99 -12.40
N GLN A 56 11.36 12.99 -12.90
CA GLN A 56 12.53 13.56 -12.22
C GLN A 56 12.38 15.06 -11.94
N ILE A 57 11.74 15.82 -12.86
CA ILE A 57 11.51 17.25 -12.66
C ILE A 57 10.54 17.48 -11.50
N ALA A 58 9.49 16.65 -11.39
CA ALA A 58 8.57 16.74 -10.27
C ALA A 58 9.26 16.45 -8.94
N ILE A 59 10.16 15.46 -8.88
CA ILE A 59 10.96 15.18 -7.68
C ILE A 59 11.90 16.35 -7.35
N LYS A 60 12.60 16.88 -8.34
CA LYS A 60 13.43 18.07 -8.14
C LYS A 60 12.61 19.21 -7.53
N ASN A 61 11.46 19.53 -8.13
CA ASN A 61 10.62 20.63 -7.67
C ASN A 61 10.06 20.40 -6.25
N LEU A 62 9.79 19.13 -5.88
CA LEU A 62 9.32 18.78 -4.55
C LEU A 62 10.34 19.17 -3.46
N PHE A 63 11.64 19.15 -3.77
CA PHE A 63 12.73 19.44 -2.82
C PHE A 63 13.44 20.77 -3.09
N CYS A 64 13.04 21.55 -4.11
CA CYS A 64 13.50 22.92 -4.30
C CYS A 64 12.98 23.81 -3.17
N ASP A 65 13.85 24.69 -2.67
CA ASP A 65 13.49 25.65 -1.62
C ASP A 65 12.77 26.90 -2.15
N ASP A 66 12.61 26.99 -3.46
CA ASP A 66 11.96 28.13 -4.10
C ASP A 66 10.45 28.08 -4.00
N SER A 67 9.93 29.00 -3.23
CA SER A 67 8.60 29.61 -3.40
C SER A 67 7.34 28.78 -3.04
N ASP A 68 6.21 29.46 -3.13
CA ASP A 68 4.80 29.05 -3.00
C ASP A 68 4.30 28.02 -4.03
N SER A 69 5.18 27.21 -4.61
CA SER A 69 4.80 26.20 -5.59
C SER A 69 3.94 25.09 -4.94
N GLU A 70 3.02 24.51 -5.70
CA GLU A 70 2.19 23.39 -5.23
C GLU A 70 3.02 22.15 -4.84
N TYR A 71 4.25 22.04 -5.35
CA TYR A 71 5.19 21.00 -4.94
C TYR A 71 5.71 21.23 -3.51
N VAL A 72 6.08 22.47 -3.20
CA VAL A 72 6.54 22.85 -1.86
C VAL A 72 5.40 22.73 -0.86
N LYS A 73 4.17 23.11 -1.24
CA LYS A 73 2.98 22.92 -0.40
C LYS A 73 2.74 21.43 -0.14
N LEU A 74 2.85 20.57 -1.17
CA LEU A 74 2.71 19.13 -1.00
C LEU A 74 3.78 18.59 -0.05
N ARG A 75 5.05 18.95 -0.21
CA ARG A 75 6.12 18.53 0.70
C ARG A 75 5.82 18.96 2.14
N LYS A 76 5.47 20.23 2.36
CA LYS A 76 5.11 20.74 3.69
C LYS A 76 3.94 19.98 4.31
N ASN A 77 2.93 19.63 3.51
CA ASN A 77 1.81 18.82 3.99
C ASN A 77 2.24 17.41 4.37
N ILE A 78 3.15 16.80 3.60
CA ILE A 78 3.72 15.48 3.94
C ILE A 78 4.52 15.58 5.24
N GLU A 79 5.41 16.55 5.39
CA GLU A 79 6.21 16.77 6.58
C GLU A 79 5.34 17.02 7.81
N ALA A 80 4.28 17.84 7.68
CA ALA A 80 3.30 18.08 8.73
C ALA A 80 2.54 16.79 9.12
N LEU A 81 2.16 15.96 8.15
CA LEU A 81 1.54 14.68 8.41
C LEU A 81 2.48 13.74 9.18
N LEU A 82 3.74 13.63 8.77
CA LEU A 82 4.73 12.80 9.47
C LEU A 82 4.95 13.29 10.91
N HIS A 83 5.03 14.60 11.11
CA HIS A 83 5.15 15.18 12.45
C HIS A 83 3.92 14.87 13.30
N LEU A 84 2.72 15.08 12.75
CA LEU A 84 1.48 14.85 13.46
C LEU A 84 1.34 13.38 13.91
N VAL A 85 1.61 12.42 13.01
CA VAL A 85 1.60 10.98 13.35
C VAL A 85 2.64 10.65 14.41
N ALA A 86 3.83 11.26 14.36
CA ALA A 86 4.90 11.01 15.34
C ALA A 86 4.56 11.50 16.76
N VAL A 87 3.70 12.51 16.91
CA VAL A 87 3.30 13.08 18.21
C VAL A 87 1.93 12.61 18.68
N THR A 88 1.14 12.00 17.82
CA THR A 88 -0.17 11.43 18.17
C THR A 88 0.06 9.98 18.62
N PRO A 89 -0.20 9.63 19.87
CA PRO A 89 -0.08 8.24 20.30
C PRO A 89 -1.03 7.36 19.49
N SER A 90 -0.48 6.40 18.77
CA SER A 90 -1.28 5.33 18.18
C SER A 90 -1.59 4.32 19.28
N GLU A 91 -2.84 4.23 19.71
CA GLU A 91 -3.26 3.26 20.72
C GLU A 91 -3.15 1.81 20.22
N THR A 92 -3.10 1.61 18.91
CA THR A 92 -3.27 0.30 18.29
C THR A 92 -2.32 -0.04 17.13
N GLY A 93 -1.46 0.89 16.69
CA GLY A 93 -0.45 0.69 15.62
C GLY A 93 -1.01 0.14 14.30
N ASP A 94 -1.62 -1.02 14.34
CA ASP A 94 -2.17 -1.73 13.18
C ASP A 94 -3.52 -1.17 12.66
N THR A 95 -4.13 -0.24 13.36
CA THR A 95 -5.51 0.19 13.09
C THR A 95 -5.67 1.68 12.85
N ASP A 96 -4.56 2.41 12.65
CA ASP A 96 -4.63 3.85 12.37
C ASP A 96 -5.47 4.15 11.13
N PHE A 97 -5.38 3.29 10.11
CA PHE A 97 -6.24 3.37 8.93
C PHE A 97 -7.73 3.12 9.26
N LEU A 98 -8.01 2.32 10.29
CA LEU A 98 -9.38 1.96 10.70
C LEU A 98 -10.00 3.01 11.63
N ALA A 99 -9.20 3.94 12.15
CA ALA A 99 -9.70 5.02 13.01
C ALA A 99 -10.78 5.83 12.27
N SER A 100 -11.87 6.11 13.00
CA SER A 100 -12.99 6.85 12.44
C SER A 100 -12.63 8.31 12.16
N GLU A 101 -13.07 8.82 11.04
CA GLU A 101 -13.06 10.25 10.76
C GLU A 101 -14.19 10.97 11.54
N PRO A 102 -14.05 12.26 11.90
CA PRO A 102 -12.93 13.13 11.53
C PRO A 102 -11.80 13.16 12.57
N SER A 103 -10.55 13.08 12.12
CA SER A 103 -9.39 13.36 12.96
C SER A 103 -8.46 14.37 12.27
N GLU A 104 -7.59 15.01 13.04
CA GLU A 104 -6.61 15.94 12.51
C GLU A 104 -5.67 15.23 11.53
N VAL A 105 -5.29 13.98 11.83
CA VAL A 105 -4.47 13.13 10.96
C VAL A 105 -5.14 12.93 9.61
N TRP A 106 -6.42 12.55 9.58
CA TRP A 106 -7.16 12.36 8.33
C TRP A 106 -7.37 13.65 7.55
N SER A 107 -7.56 14.78 8.24
CA SER A 107 -7.61 16.11 7.60
C SER A 107 -6.29 16.40 6.87
N GLN A 108 -5.16 16.07 7.48
CA GLN A 108 -3.84 16.25 6.88
C GLN A 108 -3.59 15.26 5.73
N VAL A 109 -4.03 14.00 5.85
CA VAL A 109 -4.04 13.03 4.73
C VAL A 109 -4.81 13.59 3.54
N ARG A 110 -6.03 14.11 3.77
CA ARG A 110 -6.83 14.75 2.72
C ARG A 110 -6.11 15.92 2.07
N ALA A 111 -5.46 16.78 2.84
CA ALA A 111 -4.71 17.92 2.33
C ALA A 111 -3.58 17.48 1.37
N CYS A 112 -2.90 16.36 1.64
CA CYS A 112 -1.91 15.78 0.72
C CYS A 112 -2.57 15.25 -0.56
N PHE A 113 -3.60 14.41 -0.42
CA PHE A 113 -4.24 13.75 -1.56
C PHE A 113 -5.01 14.72 -2.46
N ASP A 114 -5.60 15.78 -1.93
CA ASP A 114 -6.32 16.78 -2.72
C ASP A 114 -5.38 17.54 -3.68
N LEU A 115 -4.14 17.80 -3.30
CA LEU A 115 -3.15 18.41 -4.21
C LEU A 115 -2.83 17.49 -5.39
N ALA A 116 -2.69 16.17 -5.13
CA ALA A 116 -2.41 15.19 -6.16
C ALA A 116 -3.66 14.89 -7.03
N TYR A 117 -4.83 14.75 -6.42
CA TYR A 117 -6.10 14.47 -7.09
C TYR A 117 -6.53 15.60 -8.01
N ARG A 118 -6.41 16.85 -7.56
CA ARG A 118 -6.73 18.03 -8.37
C ARG A 118 -5.66 18.36 -9.41
N GLY A 119 -4.59 17.56 -9.50
CA GLY A 119 -3.51 17.73 -10.46
C GLY A 119 -2.66 19.00 -10.26
N ARG A 120 -2.72 19.61 -9.07
CA ARG A 120 -1.98 20.84 -8.75
C ARG A 120 -0.48 20.61 -8.71
N ALA A 121 -0.03 19.54 -8.05
CA ALA A 121 1.35 19.06 -8.11
C ALA A 121 1.53 18.22 -9.39
N LYS A 122 1.80 18.85 -10.52
CA LYS A 122 1.89 18.22 -11.83
C LYS A 122 2.82 17.01 -11.80
N HIS A 123 2.41 15.88 -12.38
CA HIS A 123 3.14 14.60 -12.41
C HIS A 123 3.24 13.85 -11.06
N ILE A 124 2.80 14.42 -9.94
CA ILE A 124 2.63 13.68 -8.68
C ILE A 124 1.14 13.39 -8.53
N ARG A 125 0.74 12.23 -9.02
CA ARG A 125 -0.66 11.79 -8.96
C ARG A 125 -0.92 10.91 -7.75
N VAL A 126 -2.18 10.65 -7.49
CA VAL A 126 -2.68 9.86 -6.36
C VAL A 126 -1.93 8.53 -6.16
N VAL A 127 -1.73 7.75 -7.24
CA VAL A 127 -0.99 6.47 -7.21
C VAL A 127 0.46 6.66 -6.74
N MET A 128 1.15 7.67 -7.25
CA MET A 128 2.53 7.94 -6.87
C MET A 128 2.61 8.43 -5.42
N LEU A 129 1.74 9.36 -5.05
CA LEU A 129 1.68 9.89 -3.68
C LEU A 129 1.37 8.81 -2.66
N SER A 130 0.41 7.91 -2.93
CA SER A 130 0.08 6.81 -2.02
C SER A 130 1.28 5.92 -1.76
N LYS A 131 2.06 5.60 -2.80
CA LYS A 131 3.28 4.80 -2.69
C LYS A 131 4.39 5.53 -1.90
N MET A 132 4.53 6.86 -2.06
CA MET A 132 5.45 7.65 -1.24
C MET A 132 5.05 7.65 0.24
N LEU A 133 3.78 7.88 0.53
CA LEU A 133 3.25 7.98 1.89
C LEU A 133 3.17 6.63 2.58
N HIS A 134 2.75 5.56 1.88
CA HIS A 134 2.72 4.21 2.46
C HIS A 134 4.08 3.79 3.01
N ARG A 135 5.16 4.10 2.29
CA ARG A 135 6.52 3.80 2.73
C ARG A 135 6.84 4.40 4.12
N LYS A 136 6.28 5.57 4.41
CA LYS A 136 6.47 6.27 5.70
C LYS A 136 5.43 5.89 6.74
N LEU A 137 4.22 5.68 6.31
CA LEU A 137 3.04 5.48 7.15
C LEU A 137 2.30 4.20 6.71
N PRO A 138 2.95 3.02 6.81
CA PRO A 138 2.40 1.78 6.27
C PRO A 138 1.12 1.31 6.96
N ASP A 139 0.86 1.76 8.19
CA ASP A 139 -0.35 1.43 8.94
C ASP A 139 -1.49 2.43 8.73
N LEU A 140 -1.20 3.58 8.11
CA LEU A 140 -2.17 4.65 7.87
C LEU A 140 -2.57 4.80 6.40
N ILE A 141 -1.62 4.70 5.47
CA ILE A 141 -1.83 4.99 4.06
C ILE A 141 -1.75 3.72 3.22
N PRO A 142 -2.84 3.28 2.56
CA PRO A 142 -2.79 2.14 1.67
C PRO A 142 -2.08 2.46 0.35
N ILE A 143 -1.51 1.45 -0.30
CA ILE A 143 -1.01 1.57 -1.67
C ILE A 143 -2.21 1.61 -2.62
N ILE A 144 -2.27 2.66 -3.44
CA ILE A 144 -3.21 2.76 -4.54
C ILE A 144 -2.51 2.23 -5.80
N ASP A 145 -2.98 1.10 -6.28
CA ASP A 145 -2.50 0.48 -7.51
C ASP A 145 -3.70 0.15 -8.42
N SER A 146 -3.48 0.10 -9.74
CA SER A 146 -4.55 -0.18 -10.70
C SER A 146 -5.19 -1.54 -10.48
N GLU A 147 -4.40 -2.56 -10.12
CA GLU A 147 -4.92 -3.90 -9.86
C GLU A 147 -5.74 -3.95 -8.56
N VAL A 148 -5.22 -3.30 -7.51
CA VAL A 148 -5.89 -3.27 -6.20
C VAL A 148 -7.19 -2.47 -6.27
N THR A 149 -7.19 -1.32 -6.94
CA THR A 149 -8.42 -0.52 -7.11
C THR A 149 -9.45 -1.23 -8.01
N ALA A 150 -8.98 -1.93 -9.06
CA ALA A 150 -9.86 -2.71 -9.93
C ALA A 150 -10.51 -3.90 -9.20
N PHE A 151 -9.85 -4.47 -8.20
CA PHE A 151 -10.44 -5.50 -7.33
C PHE A 151 -11.72 -4.99 -6.64
N TYR A 152 -11.70 -3.74 -6.16
CA TYR A 152 -12.87 -3.10 -5.55
C TYR A 152 -13.82 -2.43 -6.57
N GLY A 153 -13.53 -2.52 -7.86
CA GLY A 153 -14.36 -1.91 -8.90
C GLY A 153 -14.32 -0.37 -8.91
N VAL A 154 -13.25 0.23 -8.38
CA VAL A 154 -13.08 1.69 -8.32
C VAL A 154 -11.90 2.16 -9.15
N GLY A 155 -11.93 3.45 -9.55
CA GLY A 155 -10.81 4.06 -10.29
C GLY A 155 -9.66 4.49 -9.36
N SER A 156 -8.45 4.45 -9.88
CA SER A 156 -7.24 4.85 -9.13
C SER A 156 -7.01 6.37 -9.07
N GLN A 157 -7.85 7.18 -9.73
CA GLN A 157 -7.65 8.64 -9.76
C GLN A 157 -8.24 9.33 -8.52
N ASN A 158 -9.38 8.87 -8.03
CA ASN A 158 -10.00 9.36 -6.80
C ASN A 158 -9.67 8.37 -5.65
N PRO A 159 -8.92 8.77 -4.60
CA PRO A 159 -8.52 7.86 -3.55
C PRO A 159 -9.65 7.48 -2.59
N TYR A 160 -10.65 8.34 -2.42
CA TYR A 160 -11.62 8.24 -1.33
C TYR A 160 -12.54 7.02 -1.41
N PRO A 161 -13.16 6.68 -2.56
CA PRO A 161 -13.95 5.46 -2.66
C PRO A 161 -13.12 4.19 -2.40
N PHE A 162 -11.85 4.20 -2.78
CA PHE A 162 -10.94 3.09 -2.50
C PHE A 162 -10.64 2.98 -0.99
N PHE A 163 -10.36 4.10 -0.32
CA PHE A 163 -10.11 4.13 1.12
C PHE A 163 -11.32 3.61 1.91
N GLU A 164 -12.52 4.03 1.54
CA GLU A 164 -13.76 3.57 2.18
C GLU A 164 -13.97 2.06 2.02
N ASN A 165 -13.84 1.55 0.79
CA ASN A 165 -14.02 0.13 0.50
C ASN A 165 -12.98 -0.73 1.22
N LEU A 166 -11.71 -0.36 1.15
CA LEU A 166 -10.62 -1.10 1.80
C LEU A 166 -10.76 -1.05 3.33
N ARG A 167 -11.12 0.11 3.89
CA ARG A 167 -11.34 0.26 5.34
C ARG A 167 -12.44 -0.66 5.83
N GLY A 168 -13.59 -0.64 5.16
CA GLY A 168 -14.71 -1.52 5.49
C GLY A 168 -14.34 -2.99 5.39
N ASP A 169 -13.61 -3.37 4.35
CA ASP A 169 -13.19 -4.75 4.11
C ASP A 169 -12.18 -5.24 5.16
N ILE A 170 -11.16 -4.44 5.48
CA ILE A 170 -10.19 -4.78 6.54
C ILE A 170 -10.88 -4.85 7.90
N HIS A 171 -11.74 -3.88 8.23
CA HIS A 171 -12.45 -3.88 9.50
C HIS A 171 -13.30 -5.14 9.67
N HIS A 172 -14.03 -5.53 8.64
CA HIS A 172 -14.88 -6.72 8.64
C HIS A 172 -14.08 -8.02 8.79
N ASN A 173 -12.86 -8.05 8.26
CA ASN A 173 -12.01 -9.24 8.20
C ASN A 173 -10.80 -9.19 9.15
N LEU A 174 -10.77 -8.23 10.08
CA LEU A 174 -9.61 -7.95 10.93
C LEU A 174 -9.05 -9.18 11.67
N PRO A 175 -9.86 -10.01 12.35
CA PRO A 175 -9.32 -11.18 13.06
C PRO A 175 -8.57 -12.14 12.13
N TRP A 176 -9.15 -12.44 10.96
CA TRP A 176 -8.51 -13.31 9.98
C TRP A 176 -7.24 -12.69 9.37
N LEU A 177 -7.23 -11.39 9.09
CA LEU A 177 -6.05 -10.72 8.55
C LEU A 177 -4.90 -10.69 9.56
N LEU A 178 -5.20 -10.54 10.85
CA LEU A 178 -4.22 -10.63 11.91
C LEU A 178 -3.60 -12.03 12.01
N GLU A 179 -4.43 -13.08 11.90
CA GLU A 179 -3.98 -14.47 11.85
C GLU A 179 -3.11 -14.74 10.61
N LEU A 180 -3.59 -14.34 9.42
CA LEU A 180 -2.87 -14.48 8.16
C LEU A 180 -1.51 -13.78 8.19
N ARG A 181 -1.42 -12.59 8.79
CA ARG A 181 -0.18 -11.87 8.94
C ARG A 181 0.82 -12.64 9.80
N GLY A 182 0.37 -13.22 10.91
CA GLY A 182 1.21 -13.95 11.84
C GLY A 182 2.45 -13.17 12.28
N GLN A 183 3.63 -13.76 12.12
CA GLN A 183 4.93 -13.16 12.44
C GLN A 183 5.67 -12.62 11.20
N ARG A 184 5.00 -12.43 10.08
CA ARG A 184 5.63 -11.93 8.85
C ARG A 184 6.15 -10.51 9.03
N THR A 185 7.37 -10.29 8.54
CA THR A 185 8.08 -9.01 8.65
C THR A 185 8.49 -8.48 7.29
N THR A 186 8.71 -7.19 7.22
CA THR A 186 9.40 -6.52 6.11
C THR A 186 10.90 -6.86 6.11
N PRO A 187 11.65 -6.60 5.03
CA PRO A 187 13.08 -6.90 4.94
C PRO A 187 13.94 -6.21 6.01
N ASP A 188 13.49 -5.07 6.53
CA ASP A 188 14.13 -4.33 7.61
C ASP A 188 13.66 -4.78 9.02
N GLY A 189 12.95 -5.90 9.10
CA GLY A 189 12.55 -6.55 10.35
C GLY A 189 11.31 -5.96 11.03
N ARG A 190 10.66 -4.95 10.43
CA ARG A 190 9.40 -4.43 10.96
C ARG A 190 8.27 -5.43 10.72
N ARG A 191 7.27 -5.41 11.57
CA ARG A 191 6.04 -6.17 11.37
C ARG A 191 5.36 -5.73 10.07
N LEU A 192 4.90 -6.69 9.26
CA LEU A 192 4.15 -6.39 8.04
C LEU A 192 2.83 -5.69 8.42
N SER A 193 2.55 -4.53 7.84
CA SER A 193 1.29 -3.83 8.09
C SER A 193 0.10 -4.57 7.46
N LEU A 194 -1.10 -4.39 8.01
CA LEU A 194 -2.32 -4.98 7.45
C LEU A 194 -2.62 -4.42 6.05
N LEU A 195 -2.32 -3.14 5.83
CA LEU A 195 -2.49 -2.49 4.52
C LEU A 195 -1.55 -3.10 3.48
N ARG A 196 -0.29 -3.36 3.87
CA ARG A 196 0.67 -3.98 2.95
C ARG A 196 0.33 -5.45 2.68
N LEU A 197 -0.13 -6.17 3.70
CA LEU A 197 -0.62 -7.54 3.54
C LEU A 197 -1.79 -7.59 2.55
N ALA A 198 -2.78 -6.72 2.73
CA ALA A 198 -3.94 -6.65 1.83
C ALA A 198 -3.52 -6.31 0.39
N ASP A 199 -2.62 -5.32 0.22
CA ASP A 199 -2.07 -4.95 -1.08
C ASP A 199 -1.39 -6.15 -1.77
N ILE A 200 -0.52 -6.87 -1.09
CA ILE A 200 0.20 -8.03 -1.63
C ILE A 200 -0.78 -9.13 -2.06
N VAL A 201 -1.71 -9.52 -1.18
CA VAL A 201 -2.67 -10.60 -1.46
C VAL A 201 -3.54 -10.27 -2.67
N ILE A 202 -4.10 -9.05 -2.71
CA ILE A 202 -4.96 -8.62 -3.81
C ILE A 202 -4.16 -8.50 -5.10
N TRP A 203 -2.98 -7.88 -5.05
CA TRP A 203 -2.13 -7.67 -6.22
C TRP A 203 -1.67 -9.01 -6.83
N GLU A 204 -1.14 -9.94 -5.99
CA GLU A 204 -0.74 -11.27 -6.44
C GLU A 204 -1.91 -12.04 -7.06
N HIS A 205 -3.09 -12.00 -6.43
CA HIS A 205 -4.29 -12.62 -6.99
C HIS A 205 -4.63 -12.08 -8.39
N ARG A 206 -4.57 -10.77 -8.56
CA ARG A 206 -4.90 -10.10 -9.82
C ARG A 206 -3.89 -10.37 -10.93
N VAL A 207 -2.59 -10.26 -10.64
CA VAL A 207 -1.53 -10.44 -11.66
C VAL A 207 -1.32 -11.90 -12.05
N THR A 208 -1.55 -12.83 -11.12
CA THR A 208 -1.45 -14.27 -11.40
C THR A 208 -2.71 -14.82 -12.08
N LYS A 209 -3.78 -13.99 -12.17
CA LYS A 209 -5.09 -14.41 -12.69
C LYS A 209 -5.57 -15.70 -12.03
N CYS A 210 -5.39 -15.77 -10.70
CA CYS A 210 -5.80 -16.91 -9.92
C CYS A 210 -7.32 -17.12 -10.07
N GLN A 211 -7.73 -18.24 -10.67
CA GLN A 211 -9.15 -18.57 -10.97
C GLN A 211 -9.75 -19.48 -9.90
N HIS A 212 -9.33 -19.34 -8.63
CA HIS A 212 -9.84 -20.24 -7.60
C HIS A 212 -11.29 -19.96 -7.26
N PRO A 213 -12.08 -21.03 -7.01
CA PRO A 213 -13.43 -20.87 -6.53
C PRO A 213 -13.40 -20.15 -5.17
N HIS A 214 -14.14 -19.04 -5.11
CA HIS A 214 -14.27 -18.19 -3.95
C HIS A 214 -15.03 -18.90 -2.83
N GLY A 215 -14.46 -18.97 -1.63
CA GLY A 215 -15.13 -19.45 -0.42
C GLY A 215 -14.18 -20.00 0.64
N PRO A 216 -14.55 -19.91 1.92
CA PRO A 216 -13.69 -20.30 3.05
C PRO A 216 -13.37 -21.81 3.13
N SER A 217 -14.03 -22.64 2.32
CA SER A 217 -13.80 -24.09 2.25
C SER A 217 -13.11 -24.56 0.97
N ALA A 218 -12.75 -23.66 0.07
CA ALA A 218 -12.05 -24.03 -1.15
C ALA A 218 -10.57 -24.24 -0.84
N VAL A 219 -10.14 -25.49 -0.71
CA VAL A 219 -8.72 -25.83 -0.78
C VAL A 219 -8.24 -25.41 -2.16
N CYS A 220 -7.20 -24.56 -2.18
CA CYS A 220 -6.59 -24.08 -3.40
C CYS A 220 -6.03 -25.27 -4.21
N GLY A 221 -6.88 -25.85 -5.04
CA GLY A 221 -6.48 -26.84 -6.03
C GLY A 221 -5.92 -26.11 -7.25
N TYR A 222 -4.67 -25.66 -7.21
CA TYR A 222 -4.02 -25.07 -8.37
C TYR A 222 -4.23 -25.95 -9.59
N PRO A 223 -4.70 -25.41 -10.73
CA PRO A 223 -4.58 -26.16 -11.98
C PRO A 223 -3.11 -26.52 -12.18
N ARG A 224 -2.84 -27.74 -12.63
CA ARG A 224 -1.46 -28.23 -12.92
C ARG A 224 -0.67 -27.30 -13.87
N ASP A 225 -1.36 -26.37 -14.53
CA ASP A 225 -0.83 -25.39 -15.47
C ASP A 225 -0.53 -24.01 -14.85
N CYS A 226 -0.74 -23.81 -13.55
CA CYS A 226 -0.28 -22.60 -12.89
C CYS A 226 1.24 -22.59 -12.87
N ARG A 227 1.86 -21.84 -13.79
CA ARG A 227 3.31 -21.76 -13.99
C ARG A 227 4.12 -21.40 -12.74
N PHE A 228 3.45 -20.94 -11.70
CA PHE A 228 4.06 -20.48 -10.45
C PHE A 228 4.00 -21.52 -9.32
N CYS A 229 3.07 -22.49 -9.39
CA CYS A 229 2.88 -23.49 -8.32
C CYS A 229 3.71 -24.76 -8.49
N TYR A 230 4.25 -25.00 -9.65
CA TYR A 230 4.91 -26.29 -10.00
C TYR A 230 6.42 -26.30 -9.82
N ARG A 231 7.05 -25.24 -9.34
CA ARG A 231 8.52 -25.22 -9.13
C ARG A 231 8.97 -25.60 -7.71
N GLY A 232 8.11 -26.14 -6.88
CA GLY A 232 8.43 -26.43 -5.47
C GLY A 232 8.49 -27.90 -5.06
N THR A 233 8.29 -28.89 -5.97
CA THR A 233 8.43 -30.31 -5.65
C THR A 233 9.33 -31.02 -6.63
N GLY A 234 10.58 -30.63 -6.66
CA GLY A 234 11.65 -31.29 -7.39
C GLY A 234 12.82 -31.51 -6.44
N SER A 235 12.81 -32.69 -5.77
CA SER A 235 13.90 -33.44 -5.11
C SER A 235 15.15 -32.65 -4.69
#